data_9fa2a3069858868a9fc96ba31e412a9e
#
_entry.id   9fa2a3069858868a9fc96ba31e412a9e
#
_cell.length_a   1.000
_cell.length_b   1.000
_cell.length_c   1.000
_cell.angle_alpha   90.00
_cell.angle_beta   90.00
_cell.angle_gamma   90.00
#
_symmetry.space_group_name_H-M   'P 1'
#
loop_
_entity.id
_entity.type
_entity.pdbx_description
1 polymer ?
#
loop_
_entity_poly.entity_id
_entity_poly.type
_entity_poly.pdbx_seq_one_letter_code
_entity_poly.pdbx_strand_id
1 'polypeptide(L)'
;MPILDFDKLTPDNQAVKDLKDLIQLTVFQNEDMERFMTFMPNVTNGKKAGFIGEMEDIGVAGSGCDPEYKKVAIAAAQKEWEIGDWQIPLEMCYTDLENTIAKYCLKTGTNIGDLTSTEYMDGIVLPKLSEAMMKMMWRFTWFGDKSAASVTGGGQITDGVNIELFKTCDGFFKRLFAICSNNAEQHTEIAANAEESYALQKSKMKETGIATSIFDAMLQDADSRIFPKDGCAIFATKSMCDALTHDMKEKYKVIMPWEVVFDGVEVSKYDGTTIVKCSIWDRFIQAYQNNKTKLNLPHRAVLCSPENLMYGCEGTEPMSDLDIWFDKKARKNYIYSTGKLGSMIGEDELVQVAY
;
A
#
# COMPACT_ATOMS: atom_id res chain seq x y z
N MET A 1 -22.68 -7.93 -38.27
CA MET A 1 -21.39 -8.59 -38.01
C MET A 1 -20.85 -8.04 -36.69
N PRO A 2 -20.29 -8.84 -35.83
CA PRO A 2 -19.63 -8.29 -34.67
C PRO A 2 -18.47 -7.39 -35.11
N ILE A 3 -18.35 -6.23 -34.51
CA ILE A 3 -17.37 -5.19 -34.85
C ILE A 3 -15.94 -5.67 -34.54
N LEU A 4 -15.79 -6.54 -33.55
CA LEU A 4 -14.55 -7.17 -33.18
C LEU A 4 -14.67 -8.71 -33.31
N ASP A 5 -13.60 -9.32 -33.80
CA ASP A 5 -13.45 -10.77 -33.82
C ASP A 5 -12.89 -11.24 -32.47
N PHE A 6 -13.76 -11.76 -31.62
CA PHE A 6 -13.41 -12.18 -30.25
C PHE A 6 -12.41 -13.33 -30.21
N ASP A 7 -12.37 -14.17 -31.26
CA ASP A 7 -11.36 -15.21 -31.38
C ASP A 7 -9.95 -14.62 -31.50
N LYS A 8 -9.83 -13.37 -31.94
CA LYS A 8 -8.55 -12.64 -32.08
C LYS A 8 -8.23 -11.74 -30.89
N LEU A 9 -9.11 -11.65 -29.90
CA LEU A 9 -8.83 -10.95 -28.64
C LEU A 9 -8.00 -11.78 -27.67
N THR A 10 -7.75 -13.04 -27.98
CA THR A 10 -6.88 -13.88 -27.17
C THR A 10 -5.44 -13.68 -27.66
N PRO A 11 -4.56 -13.09 -26.87
CA PRO A 11 -3.16 -12.96 -27.22
C PRO A 11 -2.51 -14.35 -27.33
N ASP A 12 -1.43 -14.45 -28.08
CA ASP A 12 -0.65 -15.67 -28.13
C ASP A 12 0.09 -15.92 -26.80
N ASN A 13 0.59 -17.12 -26.62
CA ASN A 13 1.26 -17.49 -25.36
C ASN A 13 2.51 -16.64 -25.07
N GLN A 14 3.16 -16.10 -26.09
CA GLN A 14 4.32 -15.25 -25.91
C GLN A 14 3.89 -13.86 -25.44
N ALA A 15 2.85 -13.29 -26.07
CA ALA A 15 2.29 -12.01 -25.64
C ALA A 15 1.74 -12.06 -24.19
N VAL A 16 1.16 -13.20 -23.75
CA VAL A 16 0.73 -13.39 -22.37
C VAL A 16 1.93 -13.39 -21.40
N LYS A 17 3.04 -14.03 -21.79
CA LYS A 17 4.27 -14.01 -20.97
C LYS A 17 4.87 -12.62 -20.90
N ASP A 18 5.03 -11.95 -22.03
CA ASP A 18 5.58 -10.59 -22.09
C ASP A 18 4.72 -9.63 -21.26
N LEU A 19 3.40 -9.82 -21.26
CA LEU A 19 2.48 -9.07 -20.43
C LEU A 19 2.67 -9.39 -18.95
N LYS A 20 2.80 -10.66 -18.58
CA LYS A 20 3.07 -11.07 -17.22
C LYS A 20 4.35 -10.42 -16.71
N ASP A 21 5.42 -10.47 -17.49
CA ASP A 21 6.71 -9.86 -17.15
C ASP A 21 6.59 -8.33 -17.01
N LEU A 22 5.83 -7.69 -17.91
CA LEU A 22 5.58 -6.25 -17.82
C LEU A 22 4.82 -5.88 -16.54
N ILE A 23 3.75 -6.60 -16.21
CA ILE A 23 2.98 -6.38 -14.99
C ILE A 23 3.87 -6.62 -13.76
N GLN A 24 4.67 -7.67 -13.79
CA GLN A 24 5.61 -7.97 -12.72
C GLN A 24 6.53 -6.78 -12.44
N LEU A 25 7.17 -6.23 -13.46
CA LEU A 25 8.08 -5.09 -13.33
C LEU A 25 7.37 -3.78 -12.98
N THR A 26 6.19 -3.53 -13.52
CA THR A 26 5.52 -2.23 -13.34
C THR A 26 4.65 -2.15 -12.08
N VAL A 27 4.17 -3.29 -11.58
CA VAL A 27 3.24 -3.34 -10.45
C VAL A 27 3.90 -3.86 -9.19
N PHE A 28 4.58 -5.01 -9.28
CA PHE A 28 5.08 -5.71 -8.09
C PHE A 28 6.54 -5.40 -7.77
N GLN A 29 7.37 -5.09 -8.76
CA GLN A 29 8.78 -4.72 -8.62
C GLN A 29 9.01 -3.32 -9.18
N ASN A 30 8.14 -2.38 -8.84
CA ASN A 30 8.28 -1.00 -9.27
C ASN A 30 9.42 -0.33 -8.48
N GLU A 31 10.44 0.18 -9.18
CA GLU A 31 11.58 0.86 -8.57
C GLU A 31 11.18 2.04 -7.67
N ASP A 32 10.10 2.75 -8.03
CA ASP A 32 9.61 3.85 -7.20
C ASP A 32 8.95 3.36 -5.90
N MET A 33 8.42 2.13 -5.87
CA MET A 33 7.90 1.52 -4.66
C MET A 33 9.01 0.95 -3.77
N GLU A 34 10.08 0.43 -4.37
CA GLU A 34 11.25 -0.07 -3.64
C GLU A 34 11.97 1.02 -2.84
N ARG A 35 11.78 2.29 -3.21
CA ARG A 35 12.23 3.42 -2.38
C ARG A 35 11.54 3.49 -1.01
N PHE A 36 10.35 2.92 -0.88
CA PHE A 36 9.48 3.07 0.28
C PHE A 36 9.21 1.76 1.01
N MET A 37 9.39 0.62 0.34
CA MET A 37 9.11 -0.71 0.89
C MET A 37 10.07 -1.72 0.27
N THR A 38 10.53 -2.68 1.07
CA THR A 38 11.48 -3.71 0.60
C THR A 38 10.74 -4.95 0.12
N PHE A 39 11.03 -5.37 -1.11
CA PHE A 39 10.50 -6.62 -1.66
C PHE A 39 11.36 -7.81 -1.24
N MET A 40 10.73 -8.88 -0.75
CA MET A 40 11.38 -10.11 -0.29
C MET A 40 10.89 -11.32 -1.10
N PRO A 41 11.67 -11.79 -2.09
CA PRO A 41 11.34 -12.99 -2.84
C PRO A 41 11.65 -14.27 -2.05
N ASN A 42 11.08 -15.39 -2.49
CA ASN A 42 11.35 -16.73 -1.95
C ASN A 42 11.07 -16.86 -0.43
N VAL A 43 9.99 -16.26 0.00
CA VAL A 43 9.52 -16.34 1.38
C VAL A 43 8.38 -17.35 1.45
N THR A 44 8.50 -18.35 2.30
CA THR A 44 7.44 -19.34 2.52
C THR A 44 6.65 -19.03 3.76
N ASN A 45 5.38 -19.46 3.78
CA ASN A 45 4.54 -19.30 4.96
C ASN A 45 5.15 -20.02 6.17
N GLY A 46 5.23 -19.34 7.31
CA GLY A 46 5.92 -19.83 8.51
C GLY A 46 7.45 -19.74 8.48
N LYS A 47 8.06 -19.21 7.40
CA LYS A 47 9.50 -18.95 7.37
C LYS A 47 9.83 -17.85 8.39
N LYS A 48 10.82 -18.13 9.22
CA LYS A 48 11.28 -17.18 10.23
C LYS A 48 12.21 -16.15 9.60
N ALA A 49 11.91 -14.88 9.80
CA ALA A 49 12.81 -13.78 9.58
C ALA A 49 13.47 -13.43 10.91
N GLY A 50 14.78 -13.43 10.95
CA GLY A 50 15.55 -13.00 12.11
C GLY A 50 16.00 -11.56 11.94
N PHE A 51 15.74 -10.74 12.93
CA PHE A 51 16.23 -9.38 13.03
C PHE A 51 17.28 -9.32 14.11
N ILE A 52 18.44 -8.78 13.79
CA ILE A 52 19.56 -8.61 14.71
C ILE A 52 19.53 -7.14 15.12
N GLY A 53 19.16 -6.90 16.38
CA GLY A 53 19.20 -5.57 16.97
C GLY A 53 20.62 -5.16 17.38
N GLU A 54 20.71 -4.13 18.18
CA GLU A 54 21.97 -3.61 18.68
C GLU A 54 22.59 -4.55 19.71
N MET A 55 23.91 -4.52 19.80
CA MET A 55 24.65 -5.17 20.88
C MET A 55 24.47 -4.34 22.14
N GLU A 56 24.32 -5.02 23.30
CA GLU A 56 24.29 -4.35 24.60
C GLU A 56 25.52 -3.45 24.80
N ASP A 57 25.39 -2.49 25.69
CA ASP A 57 26.48 -1.57 26.06
C ASP A 57 27.74 -2.33 26.42
N ILE A 58 28.81 -2.02 25.73
CA ILE A 58 30.14 -2.53 25.93
C ILE A 58 31.05 -1.39 26.41
N GLY A 59 32.06 -1.74 27.17
CA GLY A 59 33.00 -0.76 27.66
C GLY A 59 32.64 -0.28 29.08
N VAL A 60 33.46 -0.66 30.00
CA VAL A 60 33.38 -0.27 31.40
C VAL A 60 34.68 0.43 31.81
N ALA A 61 34.66 1.20 32.88
CA ALA A 61 35.89 1.82 33.42
C ALA A 61 36.94 0.75 33.73
N GLY A 62 38.16 0.99 33.29
CA GLY A 62 39.26 0.03 33.49
C GLY A 62 39.50 -0.26 34.97
N SER A 63 39.50 -1.54 35.33
CA SER A 63 39.72 -2.04 36.72
C SER A 63 41.16 -2.49 36.99
N GLY A 64 42.11 -2.17 36.10
CA GLY A 64 43.51 -2.57 36.22
C GLY A 64 43.81 -3.93 35.57
N CYS A 65 44.56 -4.81 36.28
CA CYS A 65 45.09 -6.03 35.69
C CYS A 65 44.11 -7.23 35.70
N ASP A 66 42.93 -7.09 36.27
CA ASP A 66 41.96 -8.20 36.39
C ASP A 66 40.56 -7.76 35.91
N PRO A 67 40.33 -7.75 34.57
CA PRO A 67 39.06 -7.34 34.00
C PRO A 67 38.00 -8.42 34.23
N GLU A 68 36.82 -8.02 34.70
CA GLU A 68 35.65 -8.88 34.71
C GLU A 68 35.05 -9.01 33.27
N TYR A 69 34.98 -10.23 32.78
CA TYR A 69 34.38 -10.52 31.46
C TYR A 69 32.86 -10.65 31.57
N LYS A 70 32.14 -9.78 30.89
CA LYS A 70 30.67 -9.81 30.78
C LYS A 70 30.27 -10.62 29.53
N LYS A 71 29.24 -11.46 29.66
CA LYS A 71 28.58 -12.04 28.45
C LYS A 71 27.81 -10.94 27.77
N VAL A 72 28.11 -10.73 26.49
CA VAL A 72 27.37 -9.78 25.65
C VAL A 72 26.26 -10.54 24.97
N ALA A 73 25.03 -10.05 25.08
CA ALA A 73 23.90 -10.51 24.32
C ALA A 73 23.65 -9.57 23.13
N ILE A 74 23.33 -10.14 21.99
CA ILE A 74 22.83 -9.40 20.86
C ILE A 74 21.32 -9.59 20.87
N ALA A 75 20.57 -8.49 20.90
CA ALA A 75 19.13 -8.57 20.80
C ALA A 75 18.74 -9.20 19.45
N ALA A 76 17.97 -10.25 19.48
CA ALA A 76 17.49 -10.92 18.29
C ALA A 76 15.99 -11.14 18.39
N ALA A 77 15.25 -10.61 17.45
CA ALA A 77 13.82 -10.87 17.28
C ALA A 77 13.59 -11.84 16.11
N GLN A 78 12.65 -12.73 16.26
CA GLN A 78 12.21 -13.61 15.18
C GLN A 78 10.73 -13.39 14.92
N LYS A 79 10.38 -13.18 13.67
CA LYS A 79 9.00 -13.09 13.19
C LYS A 79 8.75 -14.12 12.12
N GLU A 80 7.53 -14.61 12.04
CA GLU A 80 7.12 -15.57 11.03
C GLU A 80 6.37 -14.87 9.91
N TRP A 81 6.71 -15.24 8.67
CA TRP A 81 6.00 -14.76 7.50
C TRP A 81 4.63 -15.41 7.39
N GLU A 82 3.63 -14.58 7.15
CA GLU A 82 2.29 -14.99 6.78
C GLU A 82 2.00 -14.57 5.35
N ILE A 83 1.95 -15.54 4.47
CA ILE A 83 1.67 -15.35 3.05
C ILE A 83 0.28 -15.90 2.76
N GLY A 84 -0.49 -15.17 1.99
CA GLY A 84 -1.81 -15.58 1.54
C GLY A 84 -1.92 -15.65 0.02
N ASP A 85 -2.76 -16.55 -0.45
CA ASP A 85 -3.06 -16.69 -1.87
C ASP A 85 -4.02 -15.60 -2.33
N TRP A 86 -3.82 -15.09 -3.55
CA TRP A 86 -4.76 -14.20 -4.22
C TRP A 86 -5.07 -14.70 -5.62
N GLN A 87 -6.23 -14.33 -6.12
CA GLN A 87 -6.67 -14.66 -7.48
C GLN A 87 -7.45 -13.50 -8.08
N ILE A 88 -7.37 -13.38 -9.39
CA ILE A 88 -8.11 -12.41 -10.19
C ILE A 88 -8.92 -13.17 -11.23
N PRO A 89 -10.16 -13.57 -10.93
CA PRO A 89 -11.06 -14.19 -11.87
C PRO A 89 -11.89 -13.10 -12.56
N LEU A 90 -11.51 -12.68 -13.76
CA LEU A 90 -12.26 -11.68 -14.53
C LEU A 90 -12.93 -12.32 -15.74
N GLU A 91 -14.17 -11.94 -16.00
CA GLU A 91 -14.87 -12.25 -17.25
C GLU A 91 -15.28 -10.97 -17.97
N MET A 92 -15.19 -10.97 -19.28
CA MET A 92 -15.62 -9.87 -20.12
C MET A 92 -16.67 -10.38 -21.11
N CYS A 93 -17.88 -9.86 -20.99
CA CYS A 93 -18.98 -10.19 -21.89
C CYS A 93 -18.99 -9.25 -23.12
N TYR A 94 -19.42 -9.78 -24.25
CA TYR A 94 -19.51 -9.04 -25.51
C TYR A 94 -20.31 -7.71 -25.41
N THR A 95 -21.47 -7.75 -24.78
CA THR A 95 -22.34 -6.57 -24.65
C THR A 95 -21.74 -5.44 -23.81
N ASP A 96 -20.95 -5.79 -22.81
CA ASP A 96 -20.28 -4.80 -21.95
C ASP A 96 -19.10 -4.15 -22.67
N LEU A 97 -18.42 -4.91 -23.53
CA LEU A 97 -17.33 -4.44 -24.36
C LEU A 97 -17.79 -3.43 -25.41
N GLU A 98 -18.93 -3.66 -26.09
CA GLU A 98 -19.45 -2.74 -27.11
C GLU A 98 -19.62 -1.31 -26.57
N ASN A 99 -20.15 -1.16 -25.38
CA ASN A 99 -20.32 0.14 -24.75
C ASN A 99 -18.98 0.82 -24.41
N THR A 100 -17.99 0.03 -24.00
CA THR A 100 -16.65 0.54 -23.66
C THR A 100 -15.89 0.96 -24.90
N ILE A 101 -15.97 0.16 -25.98
CA ILE A 101 -15.39 0.44 -27.29
C ILE A 101 -15.96 1.73 -27.87
N ALA A 102 -17.28 1.89 -27.84
CA ALA A 102 -17.93 3.10 -28.35
C ALA A 102 -17.43 4.36 -27.63
N LYS A 103 -17.29 4.32 -26.31
CA LYS A 103 -16.73 5.43 -25.52
C LYS A 103 -15.26 5.70 -25.83
N TYR A 104 -14.46 4.66 -26.05
CA TYR A 104 -13.06 4.81 -26.41
C TYR A 104 -12.91 5.46 -27.78
N CYS A 105 -13.63 4.96 -28.79
CA CYS A 105 -13.62 5.51 -30.15
C CYS A 105 -14.08 6.98 -30.18
N LEU A 106 -15.08 7.34 -29.38
CA LEU A 106 -15.51 8.73 -29.22
C LEU A 106 -14.41 9.62 -28.64
N LYS A 107 -13.64 9.08 -27.69
CA LYS A 107 -12.55 9.81 -27.03
C LYS A 107 -11.32 9.99 -27.92
N THR A 108 -10.97 8.97 -28.70
CA THR A 108 -9.79 8.95 -29.57
C THR A 108 -10.05 9.50 -30.98
N GLY A 109 -11.33 9.64 -31.39
CA GLY A 109 -11.71 10.00 -32.75
C GLY A 109 -11.55 8.86 -33.76
N THR A 110 -11.28 7.65 -33.31
CA THR A 110 -11.13 6.46 -34.15
C THR A 110 -12.52 5.94 -34.57
N ASN A 111 -12.68 5.55 -35.81
CA ASN A 111 -13.92 4.87 -36.24
C ASN A 111 -13.99 3.48 -35.61
N ILE A 112 -15.16 3.10 -35.11
CA ILE A 112 -15.39 1.80 -34.48
C ILE A 112 -15.01 0.64 -35.43
N GLY A 113 -15.23 0.81 -36.75
CA GLY A 113 -14.91 -0.19 -37.76
C GLY A 113 -13.42 -0.39 -38.04
N ASP A 114 -12.58 0.58 -37.64
CA ASP A 114 -11.14 0.57 -37.90
C ASP A 114 -10.35 0.06 -36.69
N LEU A 115 -11.01 -0.13 -35.51
CA LEU A 115 -10.38 -0.60 -34.29
C LEU A 115 -10.00 -2.08 -34.40
N THR A 116 -8.73 -2.38 -34.30
CA THR A 116 -8.23 -3.76 -34.24
C THR A 116 -8.35 -4.37 -32.86
N SER A 117 -8.42 -5.71 -32.81
CA SER A 117 -8.46 -6.43 -31.50
C SER A 117 -7.22 -6.16 -30.67
N THR A 118 -6.04 -6.05 -31.28
CA THR A 118 -4.79 -5.74 -30.63
C THR A 118 -4.80 -4.34 -30.01
N GLU A 119 -5.21 -3.33 -30.79
CA GLU A 119 -5.32 -1.95 -30.28
C GLU A 119 -6.30 -1.83 -29.12
N TYR A 120 -7.38 -2.61 -29.11
CA TYR A 120 -8.31 -2.65 -28.00
C TYR A 120 -7.66 -3.25 -26.73
N MET A 121 -6.99 -4.38 -26.88
CA MET A 121 -6.28 -5.03 -25.75
C MET A 121 -5.19 -4.09 -25.21
N ASP A 122 -4.30 -3.62 -26.05
CA ASP A 122 -3.13 -2.83 -25.64
C ASP A 122 -3.52 -1.41 -25.18
N GLY A 123 -4.53 -0.80 -25.80
CA GLY A 123 -4.94 0.57 -25.51
C GLY A 123 -5.91 0.71 -24.34
N ILE A 124 -6.66 -0.32 -23.98
CA ILE A 124 -7.71 -0.24 -22.96
C ILE A 124 -7.54 -1.29 -21.87
N VAL A 125 -7.52 -2.58 -22.27
CA VAL A 125 -7.63 -3.67 -21.28
C VAL A 125 -6.38 -3.75 -20.42
N LEU A 126 -5.20 -3.78 -21.03
CA LEU A 126 -3.95 -3.97 -20.32
C LEU A 126 -3.59 -2.81 -19.40
N PRO A 127 -3.71 -1.53 -19.82
CA PRO A 127 -3.47 -0.42 -18.89
C PRO A 127 -4.43 -0.41 -17.71
N LYS A 128 -5.70 -0.78 -17.94
CA LYS A 128 -6.69 -0.85 -16.85
C LYS A 128 -6.47 -2.04 -15.93
N LEU A 129 -6.00 -3.16 -16.44
CA LEU A 129 -5.61 -4.31 -15.64
C LEU A 129 -4.42 -3.96 -14.75
N SER A 130 -3.35 -3.36 -15.29
CA SER A 130 -2.18 -2.93 -14.53
C SER A 130 -2.56 -1.93 -13.43
N GLU A 131 -3.41 -0.93 -13.73
CA GLU A 131 -3.93 0.02 -12.73
C GLU A 131 -4.72 -0.69 -11.62
N ALA A 132 -5.57 -1.67 -11.97
CA ALA A 132 -6.35 -2.44 -11.01
C ALA A 132 -5.46 -3.34 -10.13
N MET A 133 -4.43 -3.94 -10.70
CA MET A 133 -3.46 -4.78 -9.98
C MET A 133 -2.58 -3.93 -9.04
N MET A 134 -2.17 -2.74 -9.43
CA MET A 134 -1.48 -1.80 -8.55
C MET A 134 -2.36 -1.44 -7.34
N LYS A 135 -3.63 -1.12 -7.56
CA LYS A 135 -4.60 -0.87 -6.47
C LYS A 135 -4.78 -2.10 -5.58
N MET A 136 -4.84 -3.29 -6.16
CA MET A 136 -4.93 -4.55 -5.43
C MET A 136 -3.71 -4.76 -4.53
N MET A 137 -2.50 -4.54 -5.05
CA MET A 137 -1.27 -4.66 -4.28
C MET A 137 -1.25 -3.70 -3.09
N TRP A 138 -1.56 -2.41 -3.30
CA TRP A 138 -1.67 -1.43 -2.22
C TRP A 138 -2.73 -1.82 -1.18
N ARG A 139 -3.86 -2.37 -1.61
CA ARG A 139 -4.91 -2.83 -0.70
C ARG A 139 -4.45 -4.00 0.15
N PHE A 140 -3.79 -4.99 -0.43
CA PHE A 140 -3.30 -6.15 0.32
C PHE A 140 -2.16 -5.79 1.26
N THR A 141 -1.18 -5.03 0.80
CA THR A 141 -0.02 -4.67 1.62
C THR A 141 -0.36 -3.73 2.78
N TRP A 142 -1.25 -2.77 2.58
CA TRP A 142 -1.59 -1.78 3.61
C TRP A 142 -2.86 -2.07 4.38
N PHE A 143 -3.93 -2.50 3.72
CA PHE A 143 -5.27 -2.66 4.30
C PHE A 143 -5.70 -4.12 4.46
N GLY A 144 -4.85 -5.08 4.14
CA GLY A 144 -5.13 -6.49 4.32
C GLY A 144 -5.49 -6.83 5.77
N ASP A 145 -6.46 -7.71 5.95
CA ASP A 145 -6.89 -8.21 7.25
C ASP A 145 -7.57 -9.57 7.10
N LYS A 146 -6.89 -10.63 7.50
CA LYS A 146 -7.45 -12.01 7.46
C LYS A 146 -8.69 -12.17 8.32
N SER A 147 -8.84 -11.36 9.36
CA SER A 147 -10.00 -11.34 10.25
C SER A 147 -11.04 -10.28 9.87
N ALA A 148 -10.94 -9.69 8.67
CA ALA A 148 -11.85 -8.65 8.23
C ALA A 148 -13.30 -9.07 8.31
N ALA A 149 -14.14 -8.19 8.83
CA ALA A 149 -15.57 -8.35 8.93
C ALA A 149 -16.28 -7.08 8.46
N SER A 150 -17.40 -7.25 7.77
CA SER A 150 -18.31 -6.15 7.47
C SER A 150 -19.03 -5.72 8.73
N VAL A 151 -19.09 -4.41 9.00
CA VAL A 151 -19.70 -3.87 10.22
C VAL A 151 -20.78 -2.86 9.86
N THR A 152 -22.00 -3.13 10.27
CA THR A 152 -23.12 -2.19 10.15
C THR A 152 -22.92 -1.00 11.09
N GLY A 153 -23.04 0.21 10.57
CA GLY A 153 -22.90 1.44 11.36
C GLY A 153 -21.46 1.93 11.54
N GLY A 154 -20.54 1.35 10.82
CA GLY A 154 -19.13 1.76 10.75
C GLY A 154 -18.23 0.89 11.59
N GLY A 155 -17.28 0.38 10.94
CA GLY A 155 -16.21 -0.42 11.47
C GLY A 155 -15.05 -0.35 10.51
N GLN A 156 -14.26 -1.41 10.47
CA GLN A 156 -13.09 -1.46 9.60
C GLN A 156 -13.47 -1.51 8.11
N ILE A 157 -14.60 -2.15 7.76
CA ILE A 157 -15.04 -2.29 6.36
C ILE A 157 -16.50 -1.84 6.23
N THR A 158 -16.78 -1.06 5.20
CA THR A 158 -18.12 -0.58 4.86
C THR A 158 -19.06 -1.74 4.64
N ASP A 159 -20.27 -1.65 5.20
CA ASP A 159 -21.32 -2.64 5.00
C ASP A 159 -21.66 -2.80 3.51
N GLY A 160 -21.78 -4.06 3.06
CA GLY A 160 -22.02 -4.41 1.66
C GLY A 160 -20.77 -4.50 0.77
N VAL A 161 -19.58 -4.14 1.25
CA VAL A 161 -18.31 -4.39 0.55
C VAL A 161 -17.93 -5.87 0.68
N ASN A 162 -17.41 -6.43 -0.41
CA ASN A 162 -16.90 -7.80 -0.39
C ASN A 162 -15.66 -7.89 0.49
N ILE A 163 -15.78 -8.56 1.63
CA ILE A 163 -14.69 -8.72 2.62
C ILE A 163 -13.52 -9.57 2.10
N GLU A 164 -13.75 -10.45 1.11
CA GLU A 164 -12.69 -11.26 0.51
C GLU A 164 -11.62 -10.42 -0.19
N LEU A 165 -11.94 -9.17 -0.53
CA LEU A 165 -10.97 -8.22 -1.06
C LEU A 165 -9.82 -7.88 -0.08
N PHE A 166 -9.95 -8.23 1.21
CA PHE A 166 -8.99 -7.86 2.26
C PHE A 166 -8.32 -9.06 2.93
N LYS A 167 -8.85 -10.28 2.73
CA LYS A 167 -8.45 -11.46 3.51
C LYS A 167 -7.19 -12.18 3.05
N THR A 168 -6.49 -11.69 2.04
CA THR A 168 -5.30 -12.35 1.50
C THR A 168 -4.20 -12.46 2.55
N CYS A 169 -3.83 -11.37 3.19
CA CYS A 169 -2.82 -11.33 4.26
C CYS A 169 -3.14 -10.21 5.25
N ASP A 170 -2.46 -10.23 6.40
CA ASP A 170 -2.50 -9.10 7.33
C ASP A 170 -1.57 -8.00 6.85
N GLY A 171 -2.15 -6.85 6.48
CA GLY A 171 -1.44 -5.70 5.95
C GLY A 171 -0.72 -4.87 7.02
N PHE A 172 0.05 -3.88 6.57
CA PHE A 172 0.83 -3.02 7.45
C PHE A 172 -0.02 -2.32 8.52
N PHE A 173 -1.17 -1.74 8.17
CA PHE A 173 -1.99 -1.04 9.17
C PHE A 173 -2.43 -1.94 10.32
N LYS A 174 -2.86 -3.17 10.02
CA LYS A 174 -3.26 -4.11 11.07
C LYS A 174 -2.09 -4.43 12.01
N ARG A 175 -0.91 -4.66 11.45
CA ARG A 175 0.32 -4.95 12.21
C ARG A 175 0.77 -3.74 13.01
N LEU A 176 0.79 -2.54 12.41
CA LEU A 176 1.17 -1.30 13.06
C LEU A 176 0.23 -0.94 14.22
N PHE A 177 -1.09 -1.08 14.04
CA PHE A 177 -2.05 -0.84 15.11
C PHE A 177 -1.91 -1.84 16.26
N ALA A 178 -1.54 -3.10 15.96
CA ALA A 178 -1.24 -4.08 16.99
C ALA A 178 0.04 -3.71 17.78
N ILE A 179 1.09 -3.22 17.10
CA ILE A 179 2.30 -2.72 17.73
C ILE A 179 1.97 -1.56 18.66
N CYS A 180 1.24 -0.55 18.19
CA CYS A 180 0.83 0.61 19.00
C CYS A 180 -0.06 0.21 20.20
N SER A 181 -0.88 -0.81 20.05
CA SER A 181 -1.70 -1.32 21.17
C SER A 181 -0.86 -1.98 22.27
N ASN A 182 0.28 -2.55 21.89
CA ASN A 182 1.21 -3.18 22.83
C ASN A 182 2.22 -2.19 23.41
N ASN A 183 2.56 -1.15 22.62
CA ASN A 183 3.51 -0.12 23.01
C ASN A 183 2.96 1.27 22.68
N ALA A 184 2.45 1.95 23.70
CA ALA A 184 1.79 3.26 23.53
C ALA A 184 2.78 4.38 23.13
N GLU A 185 4.09 4.21 23.38
CA GLU A 185 5.10 5.20 23.02
C GLU A 185 5.24 5.36 21.49
N GLN A 186 4.86 4.32 20.73
CA GLN A 186 4.88 4.33 19.27
C GLN A 186 3.59 4.88 18.64
N HIS A 187 2.68 5.37 19.47
CA HIS A 187 1.41 5.90 19.03
C HIS A 187 1.28 7.40 19.30
N THR A 188 1.04 8.16 18.24
CA THR A 188 0.65 9.56 18.32
C THR A 188 -0.84 9.69 18.04
N GLU A 189 -1.63 10.13 19.02
CA GLU A 189 -3.08 10.24 18.88
C GLU A 189 -3.47 11.39 17.96
N ILE A 190 -4.42 11.14 17.04
CA ILE A 190 -5.06 12.15 16.20
C ILE A 190 -6.50 12.37 16.65
N ALA A 191 -6.71 13.35 17.52
CA ALA A 191 -8.02 13.66 18.09
C ALA A 191 -9.13 13.90 17.02
N ALA A 192 -8.76 14.37 15.84
CA ALA A 192 -9.68 14.55 14.72
C ALA A 192 -10.34 13.25 14.25
N ASN A 193 -9.71 12.11 14.43
CA ASN A 193 -10.27 10.81 14.06
C ASN A 193 -11.45 10.37 14.95
N ALA A 194 -11.51 10.87 16.18
CA ALA A 194 -12.56 10.53 17.13
C ALA A 194 -13.90 11.25 16.84
N GLU A 195 -13.88 12.30 16.05
CA GLU A 195 -15.06 13.11 15.75
C GLU A 195 -16.23 12.29 15.16
N GLU A 196 -17.45 12.72 15.41
CA GLU A 196 -18.67 11.96 15.11
C GLU A 196 -19.05 11.92 13.62
N SER A 197 -18.54 12.86 12.82
CA SER A 197 -18.83 12.92 11.39
C SER A 197 -17.61 13.27 10.55
N TYR A 198 -17.64 12.85 9.30
CA TYR A 198 -16.58 13.19 8.33
C TYR A 198 -16.33 14.70 8.20
N ALA A 199 -17.40 15.50 8.24
CA ALA A 199 -17.27 16.95 8.18
C ALA A 199 -16.50 17.52 9.39
N LEU A 200 -16.77 16.99 10.58
CA LEU A 200 -16.07 17.37 11.81
C LEU A 200 -14.63 16.83 11.80
N GLN A 201 -14.40 15.57 11.41
CA GLN A 201 -13.06 15.00 11.26
C GLN A 201 -12.19 15.91 10.34
N LYS A 202 -12.72 16.28 9.19
CA LYS A 202 -12.04 17.16 8.24
C LYS A 202 -11.85 18.58 8.76
N SER A 203 -12.85 19.15 9.43
CA SER A 203 -12.77 20.51 9.98
C SER A 203 -11.72 20.57 11.09
N LYS A 204 -11.75 19.61 12.00
CA LYS A 204 -10.80 19.50 13.11
C LYS A 204 -9.37 19.38 12.63
N MET A 205 -9.12 18.51 11.65
CA MET A 205 -7.79 18.34 11.08
C MET A 205 -7.25 19.59 10.37
N LYS A 206 -8.13 20.46 9.89
CA LYS A 206 -7.79 21.72 9.22
C LYS A 206 -7.58 22.91 10.16
N GLU A 207 -7.80 22.75 11.46
CA GLU A 207 -7.51 23.82 12.42
C GLU A 207 -6.00 24.11 12.40
N THR A 208 -5.65 25.38 12.31
CA THR A 208 -4.25 25.82 12.16
C THR A 208 -3.38 25.33 13.31
N GLY A 209 -2.30 24.64 12.98
CA GLY A 209 -1.33 24.12 13.92
C GLY A 209 -1.55 22.67 14.35
N ILE A 210 -2.70 22.05 14.03
CA ILE A 210 -2.97 20.67 14.40
C ILE A 210 -2.06 19.72 13.62
N ALA A 211 -1.98 19.87 12.30
CA ALA A 211 -1.13 19.00 11.49
C ALA A 211 0.34 19.13 11.86
N THR A 212 0.87 20.35 12.00
CA THR A 212 2.25 20.57 12.44
C THR A 212 2.52 19.94 13.80
N SER A 213 1.62 20.08 14.78
CA SER A 213 1.83 19.49 16.10
C SER A 213 1.89 17.96 16.08
N ILE A 214 1.10 17.30 15.20
CA ILE A 214 1.11 15.85 15.06
C ILE A 214 2.43 15.39 14.43
N PHE A 215 2.87 16.02 13.34
CA PHE A 215 4.14 15.67 12.69
C PHE A 215 5.34 15.94 13.59
N ASP A 216 5.34 17.05 14.35
CA ASP A 216 6.38 17.36 15.33
C ASP A 216 6.42 16.31 16.44
N ALA A 217 5.26 15.92 16.99
CA ALA A 217 5.18 14.87 18.00
C ALA A 217 5.71 13.53 17.46
N MET A 218 5.31 13.13 16.25
CA MET A 218 5.84 11.91 15.63
C MET A 218 7.37 11.92 15.51
N LEU A 219 7.96 13.06 15.13
CA LEU A 219 9.41 13.18 14.98
C LEU A 219 10.14 13.21 16.34
N GLN A 220 9.52 13.76 17.37
CA GLN A 220 10.08 13.83 18.72
C GLN A 220 9.98 12.52 19.47
N ASP A 221 8.87 11.80 19.34
CA ASP A 221 8.60 10.55 20.04
C ASP A 221 9.25 9.33 19.37
N ALA A 222 9.65 9.47 18.09
CA ALA A 222 10.25 8.39 17.33
C ALA A 222 11.61 7.97 17.89
N ASP A 223 11.87 6.65 17.86
CA ASP A 223 13.19 6.12 18.20
C ASP A 223 14.28 6.73 17.33
N SER A 224 15.34 7.23 17.96
CA SER A 224 16.45 7.91 17.28
C SER A 224 17.18 7.03 16.25
N ARG A 225 17.06 5.69 16.36
CA ARG A 225 17.63 4.71 15.43
C ARG A 225 16.93 4.70 14.06
N ILE A 226 15.75 5.32 13.94
CA ILE A 226 15.02 5.41 12.65
C ILE A 226 15.70 6.39 11.71
N PHE A 227 16.16 7.53 12.21
CA PHE A 227 16.65 8.65 11.39
C PHE A 227 17.94 8.39 10.59
N PRO A 228 18.92 7.64 11.12
CA PRO A 228 20.13 7.30 10.36
C PRO A 228 19.88 6.32 9.21
N LYS A 229 18.72 5.64 9.17
CA LYS A 229 18.41 4.66 8.14
C LYS A 229 18.08 5.35 6.81
N ASP A 230 18.69 4.88 5.74
CA ASP A 230 18.45 5.39 4.40
C ASP A 230 16.97 5.26 4.02
N GLY A 231 16.44 6.31 3.40
CA GLY A 231 15.07 6.31 2.91
C GLY A 231 13.98 6.46 3.99
N CYS A 232 14.37 6.78 5.25
CA CYS A 232 13.38 7.07 6.30
C CYS A 232 12.37 8.12 5.82
N ALA A 233 11.08 7.81 5.94
CA ALA A 233 10.01 8.66 5.47
C ALA A 233 8.75 8.57 6.34
N ILE A 234 7.98 9.65 6.33
CA ILE A 234 6.65 9.70 6.92
C ILE A 234 5.63 9.47 5.80
N PHE A 235 4.98 8.33 5.81
CA PHE A 235 3.83 8.07 4.94
C PHE A 235 2.59 8.67 5.58
N ALA A 236 1.84 9.47 4.86
CA ALA A 236 0.64 10.09 5.41
C ALA A 236 -0.50 10.15 4.40
N THR A 237 -1.74 10.14 4.92
CA THR A 237 -2.93 10.37 4.10
C THR A 237 -2.90 11.76 3.47
N LYS A 238 -3.52 11.89 2.30
CA LYS A 238 -3.66 13.17 1.60
C LYS A 238 -4.26 14.25 2.51
N SER A 239 -5.24 13.88 3.32
CA SER A 239 -5.92 14.81 4.24
C SER A 239 -4.96 15.43 5.26
N MET A 240 -4.00 14.66 5.79
CA MET A 240 -2.96 15.17 6.70
C MET A 240 -1.95 16.05 5.99
N CYS A 241 -1.48 15.61 4.81
CA CYS A 241 -0.52 16.39 4.02
C CYS A 241 -1.10 17.73 3.55
N ASP A 242 -2.37 17.75 3.15
CA ASP A 242 -3.06 18.99 2.77
C ASP A 242 -3.24 19.93 3.99
N ALA A 243 -3.52 19.38 5.17
CA ALA A 243 -3.59 20.16 6.41
C ALA A 243 -2.21 20.71 6.80
N LEU A 244 -1.15 19.91 6.70
CA LEU A 244 0.22 20.36 6.92
C LEU A 244 0.61 21.50 5.96
N THR A 245 0.29 21.34 4.67
CA THR A 245 0.55 22.37 3.66
C THR A 245 -0.19 23.67 4.00
N HIS A 246 -1.43 23.56 4.50
CA HIS A 246 -2.21 24.70 4.98
C HIS A 246 -1.54 25.38 6.17
N ASP A 247 -1.12 24.61 7.18
CA ASP A 247 -0.45 25.10 8.38
C ASP A 247 0.86 25.83 8.03
N MET A 248 1.68 25.23 7.17
CA MET A 248 2.93 25.84 6.71
C MET A 248 2.69 27.17 6.02
N LYS A 249 1.64 27.25 5.19
CA LYS A 249 1.27 28.50 4.49
C LYS A 249 0.74 29.56 5.45
N GLU A 250 -0.15 29.20 6.38
CA GLU A 250 -0.78 30.17 7.28
C GLU A 250 0.17 30.61 8.40
N LYS A 251 0.86 29.69 9.04
CA LYS A 251 1.69 29.95 10.20
C LYS A 251 3.10 30.44 9.84
N TYR A 252 3.73 29.79 8.86
CA TYR A 252 5.14 30.06 8.52
C TYR A 252 5.30 30.77 7.19
N LYS A 253 4.24 31.03 6.42
CA LYS A 253 4.25 31.62 5.08
C LYS A 253 5.16 30.89 4.09
N VAL A 254 5.33 29.59 4.27
CA VAL A 254 6.14 28.71 3.42
C VAL A 254 5.22 27.85 2.55
N ILE A 255 5.57 27.74 1.29
CA ILE A 255 4.89 26.83 0.35
C ILE A 255 5.70 25.52 0.30
N MET A 256 5.06 24.41 0.65
CA MET A 256 5.66 23.09 0.50
C MET A 256 5.55 22.64 -0.97
N PRO A 257 6.67 22.37 -1.65
CA PRO A 257 6.64 21.79 -2.99
C PRO A 257 6.27 20.30 -2.89
N TRP A 258 5.42 19.82 -3.80
CA TRP A 258 5.07 18.42 -3.92
C TRP A 258 5.52 17.90 -5.29
N GLU A 259 6.25 16.81 -5.30
CA GLU A 259 6.71 16.13 -6.52
C GLU A 259 5.93 14.83 -6.68
N VAL A 260 5.37 14.60 -7.86
CA VAL A 260 4.66 13.35 -8.17
C VAL A 260 5.70 12.27 -8.48
N VAL A 261 5.65 11.16 -7.75
CA VAL A 261 6.51 10.00 -7.98
C VAL A 261 5.78 9.00 -8.89
N PHE A 262 4.55 8.61 -8.54
CA PHE A 262 3.66 7.82 -9.38
C PHE A 262 2.19 8.08 -8.99
N ASP A 263 1.23 7.48 -9.72
CA ASP A 263 -0.20 7.78 -9.52
C ASP A 263 -0.66 7.54 -8.07
N GLY A 264 -1.04 8.63 -7.44
CA GLY A 264 -1.56 8.63 -6.07
C GLY A 264 -0.49 8.77 -4.98
N VAL A 265 0.80 8.95 -5.35
CA VAL A 265 1.91 9.17 -4.42
C VAL A 265 2.71 10.41 -4.82
N GLU A 266 2.81 11.35 -3.90
CA GLU A 266 3.58 12.58 -4.02
C GLU A 266 4.55 12.69 -2.84
N VAL A 267 5.70 13.32 -3.03
CA VAL A 267 6.72 13.50 -1.98
C VAL A 267 7.02 14.97 -1.73
N SER A 268 7.35 15.27 -0.50
CA SER A 268 7.85 16.57 -0.04
C SER A 268 8.84 16.37 1.11
N LYS A 269 9.33 17.44 1.71
CA LYS A 269 10.19 17.39 2.88
C LYS A 269 9.63 18.26 4.01
N TYR A 270 9.69 17.72 5.23
CA TYR A 270 9.35 18.43 6.45
C TYR A 270 10.44 18.17 7.50
N ASP A 271 11.02 19.20 8.04
CA ASP A 271 12.12 19.13 9.01
C ASP A 271 13.25 18.15 8.63
N GLY A 272 13.65 18.16 7.36
CA GLY A 272 14.68 17.27 6.84
C GLY A 272 14.22 15.85 6.49
N THR A 273 13.06 15.43 6.99
CA THR A 273 12.48 14.09 6.72
C THR A 273 11.59 14.12 5.49
N THR A 274 11.66 13.06 4.69
CA THR A 274 10.79 12.91 3.52
C THR A 274 9.36 12.59 3.96
N ILE A 275 8.38 13.33 3.44
CA ILE A 275 6.96 13.01 3.59
C ILE A 275 6.43 12.46 2.28
N VAL A 276 5.74 11.34 2.37
CA VAL A 276 5.10 10.64 1.26
C VAL A 276 3.59 10.77 1.40
N LYS A 277 2.98 11.55 0.50
CA LYS A 277 1.54 11.74 0.46
C LYS A 277 0.89 10.59 -0.30
N CYS A 278 0.20 9.69 0.40
CA CYS A 278 -0.46 8.52 -0.12
C CYS A 278 -1.94 8.78 -0.40
N SER A 279 -2.26 9.44 -1.51
CA SER A 279 -3.66 9.73 -1.90
C SER A 279 -4.48 8.46 -2.15
N ILE A 280 -3.82 7.35 -2.46
CA ILE A 280 -4.46 6.05 -2.64
C ILE A 280 -5.09 5.53 -1.33
N TRP A 281 -4.51 5.85 -0.17
CA TRP A 281 -5.08 5.48 1.13
C TRP A 281 -6.42 6.18 1.37
N ASP A 282 -6.52 7.47 1.04
CA ASP A 282 -7.78 8.22 1.18
C ASP A 282 -8.87 7.62 0.30
N ARG A 283 -8.54 7.18 -0.94
CA ARG A 283 -9.48 6.48 -1.84
C ARG A 283 -10.00 5.19 -1.20
N PHE A 284 -9.12 4.38 -0.59
CA PHE A 284 -9.50 3.13 0.07
C PHE A 284 -10.34 3.37 1.33
N ILE A 285 -9.95 4.33 2.16
CA ILE A 285 -10.71 4.68 3.36
C ILE A 285 -12.13 5.15 2.97
N GLN A 286 -12.25 6.01 1.96
CA GLN A 286 -13.55 6.49 1.48
C GLN A 286 -14.40 5.37 0.88
N ALA A 287 -13.80 4.48 0.11
CA ALA A 287 -14.53 3.41 -0.57
C ALA A 287 -14.89 2.24 0.35
N TYR A 288 -14.01 1.89 1.28
CA TYR A 288 -14.09 0.63 2.02
C TYR A 288 -14.20 0.77 3.53
N GLN A 289 -13.93 1.94 4.10
CA GLN A 289 -13.95 2.18 5.54
C GLN A 289 -14.86 3.36 5.92
N ASN A 290 -16.04 3.42 5.31
CA ASN A 290 -17.00 4.49 5.43
C ASN A 290 -18.33 3.94 5.97
N ASN A 291 -18.80 4.45 7.10
CA ASN A 291 -20.07 4.08 7.70
C ASN A 291 -21.24 5.01 7.31
N LYS A 292 -21.09 5.80 6.26
CA LYS A 292 -22.01 6.84 5.80
C LYS A 292 -22.01 8.13 6.64
N THR A 293 -21.62 8.08 7.91
CA THR A 293 -21.57 9.23 8.81
C THR A 293 -20.14 9.71 9.00
N LYS A 294 -19.22 8.80 9.30
CA LYS A 294 -17.80 9.09 9.47
C LYS A 294 -16.93 8.04 8.77
N LEU A 295 -15.67 8.40 8.58
CA LEU A 295 -14.66 7.49 8.09
C LEU A 295 -13.88 6.86 9.26
N ASN A 296 -13.44 5.62 9.09
CA ASN A 296 -12.62 4.95 10.08
C ASN A 296 -11.18 5.43 9.96
N LEU A 297 -10.71 6.16 10.96
CA LEU A 297 -9.35 6.70 11.05
C LEU A 297 -8.89 7.34 9.72
N PRO A 298 -9.56 8.40 9.22
CA PRO A 298 -9.24 9.00 7.93
C PRO A 298 -7.87 9.67 7.90
N HIS A 299 -7.36 10.07 9.05
CA HIS A 299 -6.07 10.71 9.21
C HIS A 299 -5.09 9.69 9.79
N ARG A 300 -4.11 9.28 9.00
CA ARG A 300 -3.10 8.29 9.39
C ARG A 300 -1.74 8.73 8.89
N ALA A 301 -0.72 8.54 9.72
CA ALA A 301 0.67 8.67 9.29
C ALA A 301 1.53 7.57 9.90
N VAL A 302 2.58 7.18 9.21
CA VAL A 302 3.53 6.15 9.60
C VAL A 302 4.93 6.64 9.30
N LEU A 303 5.75 6.83 10.31
CA LEU A 303 7.18 7.08 10.18
C LEU A 303 7.92 5.75 10.26
N CYS A 304 8.65 5.40 9.23
CA CYS A 304 9.37 4.14 9.14
C CYS A 304 10.47 4.20 8.07
N SER A 305 11.42 3.29 8.14
CA SER A 305 12.38 3.06 7.06
C SER A 305 11.84 2.01 6.07
N PRO A 306 12.24 2.05 4.79
CA PRO A 306 11.85 1.06 3.79
C PRO A 306 12.25 -0.37 4.16
N GLU A 307 13.39 -0.54 4.81
CA GLU A 307 13.88 -1.85 5.26
C GLU A 307 12.97 -2.51 6.28
N ASN A 308 12.21 -1.71 7.01
CA ASN A 308 11.30 -2.19 8.04
C ASN A 308 9.89 -2.51 7.50
N LEU A 309 9.54 -1.95 6.34
CA LEU A 309 8.28 -2.23 5.63
C LEU A 309 8.53 -3.27 4.54
N MET A 310 8.33 -4.53 4.85
CA MET A 310 8.62 -5.62 3.93
C MET A 310 7.34 -6.23 3.36
N TYR A 311 7.33 -6.45 2.06
CA TYR A 311 6.33 -7.29 1.40
C TYR A 311 7.04 -8.40 0.62
N GLY A 312 6.42 -9.56 0.51
CA GLY A 312 7.10 -10.72 -0.08
C GLY A 312 6.15 -11.74 -0.65
N CYS A 313 6.72 -12.68 -1.40
CA CYS A 313 6.00 -13.76 -2.05
C CYS A 313 6.76 -15.08 -1.93
N GLU A 314 6.06 -16.20 -2.18
CA GLU A 314 6.63 -17.55 -2.05
C GLU A 314 7.66 -17.87 -3.14
N GLY A 315 7.49 -17.31 -4.34
CA GLY A 315 8.43 -17.47 -5.45
C GLY A 315 9.35 -16.28 -5.63
N THR A 316 9.96 -16.20 -6.79
CA THR A 316 10.71 -15.02 -7.23
C THR A 316 9.80 -13.86 -7.59
N GLU A 317 8.54 -14.16 -7.91
CA GLU A 317 7.53 -13.24 -8.39
C GLU A 317 6.21 -13.39 -7.62
N PRO A 318 5.55 -12.29 -7.23
CA PRO A 318 4.25 -12.32 -6.58
C PRO A 318 3.12 -12.88 -7.44
N MET A 319 3.23 -12.78 -8.76
CA MET A 319 2.30 -13.37 -9.73
C MET A 319 2.82 -14.72 -10.23
N SER A 320 2.09 -15.79 -9.95
CA SER A 320 2.45 -17.13 -10.39
C SER A 320 2.05 -17.36 -11.84
N ASP A 321 0.78 -17.14 -12.16
CA ASP A 321 0.23 -17.40 -13.48
C ASP A 321 -0.64 -16.26 -13.98
N LEU A 322 -0.67 -16.11 -15.32
CA LEU A 322 -1.59 -15.24 -16.03
C LEU A 322 -2.10 -15.98 -17.27
N ASP A 323 -3.39 -16.24 -17.29
CA ASP A 323 -4.08 -16.88 -18.42
C ASP A 323 -5.13 -15.95 -19.00
N ILE A 324 -5.18 -15.88 -20.32
CA ILE A 324 -6.18 -15.11 -21.06
C ILE A 324 -6.73 -16.02 -22.17
N TRP A 325 -8.03 -16.30 -22.13
CA TRP A 325 -8.65 -17.15 -23.14
C TRP A 325 -10.07 -16.73 -23.48
N PHE A 326 -10.51 -17.12 -24.69
CA PHE A 326 -11.88 -16.95 -25.15
C PHE A 326 -12.65 -18.28 -25.08
N ASP A 327 -13.78 -18.28 -24.41
CA ASP A 327 -14.70 -19.41 -24.40
C ASP A 327 -15.77 -19.23 -25.50
N LYS A 328 -15.66 -20.04 -26.55
CA LYS A 328 -16.58 -20.04 -27.71
C LYS A 328 -18.02 -20.38 -27.32
N LYS A 329 -18.21 -21.20 -26.28
CA LYS A 329 -19.53 -21.63 -25.82
C LYS A 329 -20.22 -20.53 -25.01
N ALA A 330 -19.51 -19.92 -24.10
CA ALA A 330 -20.00 -18.82 -23.27
C ALA A 330 -19.96 -17.45 -24.00
N ARG A 331 -19.19 -17.33 -25.09
CA ARG A 331 -18.91 -16.06 -25.80
C ARG A 331 -18.36 -14.98 -24.88
N LYS A 332 -17.42 -15.38 -24.01
CA LYS A 332 -16.77 -14.52 -23.04
C LYS A 332 -15.27 -14.65 -23.12
N ASN A 333 -14.56 -13.57 -22.88
CA ASN A 333 -13.15 -13.59 -22.61
C ASN A 333 -12.94 -13.69 -21.10
N TYR A 334 -12.00 -14.53 -20.69
CA TYR A 334 -11.60 -14.71 -19.32
C TYR A 334 -10.15 -14.28 -19.13
N ILE A 335 -9.90 -13.60 -18.03
CA ILE A 335 -8.55 -13.31 -17.53
C ILE A 335 -8.47 -13.93 -16.16
N TYR A 336 -7.51 -14.82 -15.97
CA TYR A 336 -7.27 -15.45 -14.69
C TYR A 336 -5.82 -15.26 -14.29
N SER A 337 -5.60 -14.78 -13.10
CA SER A 337 -4.26 -14.64 -12.54
C SER A 337 -4.27 -15.07 -11.09
N THR A 338 -3.20 -15.68 -10.67
CA THR A 338 -2.98 -16.13 -9.29
C THR A 338 -1.60 -15.72 -8.82
N GLY A 339 -1.47 -15.65 -7.49
CA GLY A 339 -0.19 -15.41 -6.88
C GLY A 339 -0.26 -15.47 -5.36
N LYS A 340 0.84 -15.14 -4.74
CA LYS A 340 0.97 -15.14 -3.27
C LYS A 340 1.60 -13.84 -2.82
N LEU A 341 1.09 -13.28 -1.74
CA LEU A 341 1.59 -12.04 -1.18
C LEU A 341 1.46 -12.06 0.35
N GLY A 342 2.45 -11.48 1.01
CA GLY A 342 2.44 -11.23 2.44
C GLY A 342 3.12 -9.91 2.77
N SER A 343 2.85 -9.37 3.95
CA SER A 343 3.54 -8.19 4.47
C SER A 343 4.11 -8.47 5.85
N MET A 344 5.17 -7.76 6.24
CA MET A 344 5.81 -7.87 7.54
C MET A 344 6.39 -6.52 7.95
N ILE A 345 6.31 -6.22 9.24
CA ILE A 345 7.10 -5.18 9.88
C ILE A 345 8.30 -5.87 10.51
N GLY A 346 9.50 -5.40 10.22
CA GLY A 346 10.73 -5.99 10.73
C GLY A 346 10.89 -5.83 12.24
N GLU A 347 11.24 -4.64 12.66
CA GLU A 347 11.46 -4.28 14.03
C GLU A 347 10.30 -3.42 14.54
N ASP A 348 9.62 -3.86 15.62
CA ASP A 348 8.45 -3.16 16.14
C ASP A 348 8.80 -1.81 16.78
N GLU A 349 10.02 -1.68 17.30
CA GLU A 349 10.48 -0.45 17.93
C GLU A 349 10.79 0.67 16.93
N LEU A 350 11.09 0.31 15.66
CA LEU A 350 11.50 1.26 14.62
C LEU A 350 10.33 1.74 13.76
N VAL A 351 9.24 2.03 14.40
CA VAL A 351 8.04 2.64 13.77
C VAL A 351 7.44 3.69 14.69
N GLN A 352 6.89 4.77 14.13
CA GLN A 352 6.03 5.71 14.84
C GLN A 352 4.76 5.91 14.03
N VAL A 353 3.61 5.74 14.64
CA VAL A 353 2.32 5.73 13.95
C VAL A 353 1.38 6.75 14.56
N ALA A 354 0.79 7.58 13.71
CA ALA A 354 -0.27 8.51 14.11
C ALA A 354 -1.63 8.08 13.54
N TYR A 355 -2.65 7.95 14.40
CA TYR A 355 -4.03 7.66 13.97
C TYR A 355 -5.10 8.09 14.97
#